data_d7476371b5f0e235c07f18e14411acd9
#
_entry.id   d7476371b5f0e235c07f18e14411acd9
#
_cell.length_a   1.000
_cell.length_b   1.000
_cell.length_c   1.000
_cell.angle_alpha   90.00
_cell.angle_beta   90.00
_cell.angle_gamma   90.00
#
_symmetry.space_group_name_H-M   'P 1'
#
loop_
_entity.id
_entity.type
_entity.pdbx_description
1 polymer ?
#
loop_
_entity_poly.entity_id
_entity_poly.type
_entity_poly.pdbx_seq_one_letter_code
_entity_poly.pdbx_strand_id
1 'polypeptide(L)'
;MLVAVAAAVSLAGQRGAGGGPSPAREVAVTAIPGVVAAGSAWVRAWQGTDNADGLVAAADGGLLFAQEQPNRVSKLDANDRVSVVEEDTHGAGSLAVDARGRLLAALRTCTDPGGQPDRCTEPTAIAELSPNRATLATSFEGKPLGRLNDLVAHRSGGVFFTVGGAFFMNAAGMVASLGPDIRANGIMLSPDERTLYVTNGAGLLAFDVAADGVTSGRREFAKLPAGGTGDGLAVDAMGRLYVTSQPGVQVFAADGAYLGLIPTPRNAISVAFAGPGKRTLYIVGSGALGADGQEFATPAGVRNNTKTIYKLPMLAAGFAGRGK
;
A
#
# COMPACT_ATOMS: atom_id res chain seq x y z
N MET A 1 -20.93 -3.73 47.77
CA MET A 1 -19.94 -2.82 47.19
C MET A 1 -19.15 -3.60 46.16
N LEU A 2 -19.61 -3.62 44.91
CA LEU A 2 -18.91 -4.26 43.79
C LEU A 2 -18.01 -3.22 43.15
N VAL A 3 -16.72 -3.46 43.18
CA VAL A 3 -15.74 -2.65 42.45
C VAL A 3 -15.64 -3.20 41.02
N ALA A 4 -16.14 -2.44 40.05
CA ALA A 4 -15.95 -2.76 38.65
C ALA A 4 -14.53 -2.37 38.24
N VAL A 5 -13.68 -3.35 37.93
CA VAL A 5 -12.36 -3.15 37.34
C VAL A 5 -12.58 -2.93 35.83
N ALA A 6 -12.46 -1.69 35.40
CA ALA A 6 -12.40 -1.36 33.98
C ALA A 6 -11.04 -1.82 33.42
N ALA A 7 -11.05 -2.86 32.62
CA ALA A 7 -9.89 -3.26 31.84
C ALA A 7 -9.64 -2.22 30.75
N ALA A 8 -8.59 -1.42 30.90
CA ALA A 8 -8.07 -0.56 29.85
C ALA A 8 -7.50 -1.45 28.75
N VAL A 9 -8.21 -1.57 27.63
CA VAL A 9 -7.67 -2.17 26.41
C VAL A 9 -6.65 -1.20 25.84
N SER A 10 -5.38 -1.47 26.09
CA SER A 10 -4.26 -0.83 25.44
C SER A 10 -4.33 -1.18 23.95
N LEU A 11 -4.60 -0.20 23.09
CA LEU A 11 -4.39 -0.27 21.65
C LEU A 11 -2.87 -0.27 21.37
N ALA A 12 -2.19 -1.33 21.77
CA ALA A 12 -0.88 -1.64 21.22
C ALA A 12 -1.14 -2.12 19.78
N GLY A 13 -0.97 -1.24 18.80
CA GLY A 13 -1.05 -1.57 17.39
C GLY A 13 -0.19 -2.80 17.11
N GLN A 14 -0.83 -3.93 16.82
CA GLN A 14 -0.14 -5.11 16.33
C GLN A 14 0.49 -4.71 15.01
N ARG A 15 1.81 -4.65 15.04
CA ARG A 15 2.67 -4.44 13.87
C ARG A 15 2.28 -5.49 12.85
N GLY A 16 1.72 -5.05 11.72
CA GLY A 16 1.71 -5.86 10.53
C GLY A 16 3.15 -6.32 10.33
N ALA A 17 3.36 -7.59 10.09
CA ALA A 17 4.67 -8.14 9.79
C ALA A 17 5.10 -7.66 8.40
N GLY A 18 5.28 -6.35 8.25
CA GLY A 18 6.06 -5.76 7.18
C GLY A 18 7.44 -6.37 7.31
N GLY A 19 7.75 -7.33 6.45
CA GLY A 19 8.94 -8.15 6.57
C GLY A 19 10.17 -7.27 6.68
N GLY A 20 10.98 -7.53 7.69
CA GLY A 20 12.32 -6.95 7.78
C GLY A 20 13.08 -7.16 6.46
N PRO A 21 14.26 -6.54 6.28
CA PRO A 21 15.08 -6.74 5.09
C PRO A 21 15.20 -8.21 4.77
N SER A 22 14.89 -8.60 3.52
CA SER A 22 15.06 -9.98 3.06
C SER A 22 16.17 -10.02 2.02
N PRO A 23 17.07 -11.00 2.07
CA PRO A 23 18.06 -11.20 1.02
C PRO A 23 17.40 -11.31 -0.36
N ALA A 24 18.06 -10.80 -1.38
CA ALA A 24 17.63 -11.00 -2.75
C ALA A 24 17.71 -12.49 -3.11
N ARG A 25 16.70 -12.97 -3.82
CA ARG A 25 16.61 -14.36 -4.29
C ARG A 25 16.37 -14.40 -5.80
N GLU A 26 16.92 -15.39 -6.45
CA GLU A 26 16.53 -15.68 -7.82
C GLU A 26 15.12 -16.28 -7.84
N VAL A 27 14.32 -15.83 -8.78
CA VAL A 27 12.95 -16.32 -8.94
C VAL A 27 12.64 -16.55 -10.42
N ALA A 28 11.92 -17.62 -10.70
CA ALA A 28 11.38 -17.90 -12.02
C ALA A 28 9.87 -17.57 -12.03
N VAL A 29 9.45 -16.72 -12.97
CA VAL A 29 8.03 -16.38 -13.16
C VAL A 29 7.40 -17.44 -14.05
N THR A 30 6.42 -18.15 -13.49
CA THR A 30 5.56 -19.08 -14.24
C THR A 30 4.44 -18.31 -14.92
N ALA A 31 4.01 -18.78 -16.10
CA ALA A 31 2.88 -18.16 -16.76
C ALA A 31 1.60 -18.25 -15.92
N ILE A 32 0.89 -17.13 -15.82
CA ILE A 32 -0.51 -17.07 -15.38
C ILE A 32 -1.30 -16.55 -16.57
N PRO A 33 -2.22 -17.36 -17.17
CA PRO A 33 -2.92 -16.99 -18.40
C PRO A 33 -3.59 -15.62 -18.33
N GLY A 34 -3.30 -14.75 -19.30
CA GLY A 34 -3.82 -13.38 -19.38
C GLY A 34 -3.30 -12.42 -18.31
N VAL A 35 -2.36 -12.85 -17.46
CA VAL A 35 -1.74 -12.05 -16.39
C VAL A 35 -0.27 -11.78 -16.67
N VAL A 36 0.54 -12.81 -16.75
CA VAL A 36 1.99 -12.72 -16.97
C VAL A 36 2.47 -13.86 -17.86
N ALA A 37 3.41 -13.58 -18.77
CA ALA A 37 3.98 -14.60 -19.64
C ALA A 37 5.03 -15.46 -18.92
N ALA A 38 5.22 -16.69 -19.39
CA ALA A 38 6.33 -17.51 -18.93
C ALA A 38 7.66 -16.84 -19.26
N GLY A 39 8.64 -16.98 -18.35
CA GLY A 39 9.96 -16.41 -18.54
C GLY A 39 10.04 -14.89 -18.45
N SER A 40 8.95 -14.21 -18.09
CA SER A 40 9.02 -12.80 -17.69
C SER A 40 9.98 -12.65 -16.51
N ALA A 41 10.84 -11.64 -16.55
CA ALA A 41 11.86 -11.42 -15.54
C ALA A 41 11.66 -10.07 -14.83
N TRP A 42 11.85 -10.08 -13.51
CA TRP A 42 11.92 -8.86 -12.73
C TRP A 42 13.17 -8.05 -13.09
N VAL A 43 12.98 -6.77 -13.29
CA VAL A 43 14.08 -5.81 -13.51
C VAL A 43 14.07 -4.84 -12.33
N ARG A 44 15.27 -4.58 -11.77
CA ARG A 44 15.43 -3.55 -10.74
C ARG A 44 15.32 -2.18 -11.39
N ALA A 45 14.29 -1.41 -11.01
CA ALA A 45 14.07 -0.06 -11.47
C ALA A 45 14.74 0.98 -10.55
N TRP A 46 14.77 0.71 -9.24
CA TRP A 46 15.39 1.59 -8.24
C TRP A 46 15.78 0.79 -7.00
N GLN A 47 16.76 1.29 -6.27
CA GLN A 47 17.05 0.87 -4.90
C GLN A 47 17.62 2.02 -4.11
N GLY A 48 17.44 2.00 -2.80
CA GLY A 48 17.99 3.00 -1.88
C GLY A 48 18.07 2.53 -0.45
N THR A 49 18.82 3.29 0.34
CA THR A 49 18.97 3.07 1.79
C THR A 49 17.81 3.66 2.59
N ASP A 50 16.94 4.42 1.93
CA ASP A 50 15.74 5.01 2.50
C ASP A 50 14.51 4.14 2.22
N ASN A 51 13.39 4.47 2.89
CA ASN A 51 12.13 3.84 2.62
C ASN A 51 11.63 4.13 1.20
N ALA A 52 10.89 3.20 0.64
CA ALA A 52 10.00 3.41 -0.48
C ALA A 52 8.72 2.60 -0.22
N ASP A 53 7.56 3.20 -0.43
CA ASP A 53 6.25 2.60 -0.20
C ASP A 53 5.19 3.35 -1.02
N GLY A 54 3.93 2.98 -0.88
CA GLY A 54 2.79 3.73 -1.41
C GLY A 54 2.85 3.99 -2.90
N LEU A 55 3.08 2.94 -3.70
CA LEU A 55 3.21 3.06 -5.15
C LEU A 55 1.91 3.49 -5.81
N VAL A 56 1.95 4.50 -6.68
CA VAL A 56 0.82 4.86 -7.56
C VAL A 56 1.33 5.28 -8.95
N ALA A 57 0.52 5.06 -9.98
CA ALA A 57 0.82 5.55 -11.32
C ALA A 57 0.67 7.07 -11.40
N ALA A 58 1.64 7.74 -11.98
CA ALA A 58 1.54 9.14 -12.38
C ALA A 58 0.72 9.28 -13.69
N ALA A 59 0.15 10.47 -13.92
CA ALA A 59 -0.66 10.75 -15.11
C ALA A 59 0.12 10.59 -16.41
N ASP A 60 1.43 10.83 -16.41
CA ASP A 60 2.34 10.67 -17.55
C ASP A 60 2.85 9.23 -17.74
N GLY A 61 2.33 8.29 -16.97
CA GLY A 61 2.72 6.87 -17.00
C GLY A 61 3.93 6.52 -16.12
N GLY A 62 4.57 7.49 -15.47
CA GLY A 62 5.60 7.23 -14.47
C GLY A 62 5.04 6.56 -13.22
N LEU A 63 5.91 6.20 -12.28
CA LEU A 63 5.56 5.64 -10.98
C LEU A 63 5.90 6.64 -9.88
N LEU A 64 4.93 7.03 -9.07
CA LEU A 64 5.16 7.77 -7.83
C LEU A 64 5.39 6.78 -6.68
N PHE A 65 6.26 7.13 -5.76
CA PHE A 65 6.50 6.38 -4.54
C PHE A 65 6.82 7.32 -3.36
N ALA A 66 6.27 7.00 -2.22
CA ALA A 66 6.49 7.73 -0.98
C ALA A 66 7.80 7.31 -0.33
N GLN A 67 8.54 8.28 0.20
CA GLN A 67 9.76 8.08 0.98
C GLN A 67 9.62 8.77 2.34
N GLU A 68 9.23 8.00 3.33
CA GLU A 68 8.90 8.51 4.67
C GLU A 68 10.09 9.21 5.33
N GLN A 69 11.29 8.61 5.32
CA GLN A 69 12.46 9.16 5.99
C GLN A 69 13.03 10.39 5.28
N PRO A 70 13.24 10.39 3.95
CA PRO A 70 13.65 11.60 3.23
C PRO A 70 12.55 12.65 3.14
N ASN A 71 11.34 12.35 3.63
CA ASN A 71 10.22 13.27 3.73
C ASN A 71 9.76 13.83 2.37
N ARG A 72 9.64 12.94 1.36
CA ARG A 72 9.32 13.34 -0.01
C ARG A 72 8.51 12.29 -0.76
N VAL A 73 7.90 12.70 -1.87
CA VAL A 73 7.41 11.80 -2.91
C VAL A 73 8.34 11.91 -4.11
N SER A 74 8.81 10.77 -4.57
CA SER A 74 9.66 10.64 -5.74
C SER A 74 8.91 10.00 -6.90
N LYS A 75 9.38 10.25 -8.12
CA LYS A 75 8.86 9.67 -9.36
C LYS A 75 9.95 8.94 -10.13
N LEU A 76 9.65 7.74 -10.60
CA LEU A 76 10.38 7.05 -11.65
C LEU A 76 9.74 7.35 -13.00
N ASP A 77 10.52 7.84 -13.96
CA ASP A 77 10.10 8.00 -15.34
C ASP A 77 10.20 6.67 -16.14
N ALA A 78 9.85 6.70 -17.41
CA ALA A 78 9.92 5.52 -18.29
C ALA A 78 11.34 4.96 -18.46
N ASN A 79 12.38 5.73 -18.14
CA ASN A 79 13.80 5.36 -18.24
C ASN A 79 14.40 5.03 -16.86
N ASP A 80 13.57 4.84 -15.84
CA ASP A 80 13.97 4.61 -14.45
C ASP A 80 14.77 5.77 -13.83
N ARG A 81 14.64 6.98 -14.34
CA ARG A 81 15.23 8.17 -13.74
C ARG A 81 14.36 8.67 -12.61
N VAL A 82 14.99 8.95 -11.47
CA VAL A 82 14.29 9.46 -10.30
C VAL A 82 14.29 10.98 -10.29
N SER A 83 13.14 11.57 -9.99
CA SER A 83 12.99 12.98 -9.64
C SER A 83 12.12 13.12 -8.40
N VAL A 84 12.34 14.15 -7.60
CA VAL A 84 11.46 14.51 -6.49
C VAL A 84 10.31 15.33 -7.06
N VAL A 85 9.07 15.00 -6.67
CA VAL A 85 7.86 15.69 -7.12
C VAL A 85 7.14 16.45 -6.00
N GLU A 86 7.29 15.98 -4.76
CA GLU A 86 6.81 16.67 -3.56
C GLU A 86 7.88 16.56 -2.47
N GLU A 87 8.17 17.67 -1.79
CA GLU A 87 9.04 17.75 -0.63
C GLU A 87 8.22 18.10 0.62
N ASP A 88 8.81 17.93 1.80
CA ASP A 88 8.17 18.23 3.09
C ASP A 88 6.78 17.58 3.24
N THR A 89 6.75 16.28 2.98
CA THR A 89 5.50 15.51 2.94
C THR A 89 5.04 14.98 4.29
N HIS A 90 5.65 15.46 5.39
CA HIS A 90 5.32 15.04 6.76
C HIS A 90 5.27 13.51 6.93
N GLY A 91 6.28 12.83 6.37
CA GLY A 91 6.39 11.37 6.46
C GLY A 91 5.33 10.61 5.69
N ALA A 92 4.98 11.04 4.48
CA ALA A 92 4.07 10.28 3.62
C ALA A 92 4.56 8.85 3.44
N GLY A 93 3.71 7.88 3.73
CA GLY A 93 4.02 6.45 3.67
C GLY A 93 3.12 5.66 2.73
N SER A 94 1.98 6.19 2.33
CA SER A 94 1.13 5.66 1.27
C SER A 94 0.52 6.79 0.46
N LEU A 95 0.21 6.52 -0.81
CA LEU A 95 -0.28 7.49 -1.78
C LEU A 95 -1.54 6.98 -2.47
N ALA A 96 -2.40 7.91 -2.88
CA ALA A 96 -3.48 7.65 -3.84
C ALA A 96 -3.68 8.89 -4.71
N VAL A 97 -4.15 8.69 -5.94
CA VAL A 97 -4.58 9.77 -6.82
C VAL A 97 -6.09 9.66 -7.00
N ASP A 98 -6.82 10.70 -6.66
CA ASP A 98 -8.28 10.71 -6.80
C ASP A 98 -8.74 11.01 -8.24
N ALA A 99 -10.05 10.95 -8.47
CA ALA A 99 -10.65 11.21 -9.79
C ALA A 99 -10.47 12.66 -10.28
N ARG A 100 -10.06 13.59 -9.40
CA ARG A 100 -9.75 14.99 -9.72
C ARG A 100 -8.26 15.22 -9.97
N GLY A 101 -7.44 14.16 -9.87
CA GLY A 101 -5.99 14.24 -10.00
C GLY A 101 -5.27 14.77 -8.76
N ARG A 102 -5.95 14.86 -7.60
CA ARG A 102 -5.30 15.24 -6.35
C ARG A 102 -4.43 14.10 -5.84
N LEU A 103 -3.23 14.42 -5.40
CA LEU A 103 -2.34 13.47 -4.72
C LEU A 103 -2.67 13.45 -3.23
N LEU A 104 -3.23 12.34 -2.78
CA LEU A 104 -3.57 12.10 -1.38
C LEU A 104 -2.50 11.21 -0.73
N ALA A 105 -2.28 11.39 0.56
CA ALA A 105 -1.29 10.63 1.31
C ALA A 105 -1.75 10.26 2.72
N ALA A 106 -1.23 9.15 3.21
CA ALA A 106 -1.20 8.79 4.61
C ALA A 106 0.09 9.34 5.23
N LEU A 107 -0.03 10.42 6.02
CA LEU A 107 1.09 11.07 6.68
C LEU A 107 1.38 10.35 7.98
N ARG A 108 2.57 9.79 8.09
CA ARG A 108 3.02 9.07 9.29
C ARG A 108 3.79 9.98 10.25
N THR A 109 4.10 11.20 9.84
CA THR A 109 4.70 12.32 10.59
C THR A 109 6.01 12.03 11.31
N CYS A 110 6.52 10.84 11.17
CA CYS A 110 7.78 10.41 11.73
C CYS A 110 8.84 10.51 10.65
N THR A 111 9.72 11.47 10.75
CA THR A 111 10.94 11.57 9.93
C THR A 111 12.00 10.57 10.37
N ASP A 112 11.78 9.88 11.49
CA ASP A 112 12.67 8.84 11.97
C ASP A 112 12.36 7.49 11.29
N PRO A 113 13.36 6.82 10.75
CA PRO A 113 13.19 5.55 10.07
C PRO A 113 12.45 4.51 10.91
N GLY A 114 11.29 4.08 10.42
CA GLY A 114 10.50 3.04 11.05
C GLY A 114 9.51 3.46 12.09
N GLY A 115 9.25 4.76 12.21
CA GLY A 115 8.16 5.27 13.02
C GLY A 115 8.24 4.87 14.48
N GLN A 116 9.12 5.52 15.21
CA GLN A 116 9.07 5.50 16.66
C GLN A 116 7.93 6.45 17.08
N PRO A 117 6.79 5.94 17.61
CA PRO A 117 5.64 6.79 17.91
C PRO A 117 5.94 7.94 18.86
N ASP A 118 6.91 7.74 19.74
CA ASP A 118 7.43 8.72 20.72
C ASP A 118 8.29 9.84 20.10
N ARG A 119 8.68 9.69 18.83
CA ARG A 119 9.46 10.70 18.09
C ARG A 119 8.65 11.40 17.00
N CYS A 120 7.38 11.05 16.86
CA CYS A 120 6.49 11.74 15.92
C CYS A 120 6.09 13.08 16.52
N THR A 121 6.47 14.16 15.85
CA THR A 121 6.30 15.54 16.34
C THR A 121 4.93 16.14 15.99
N GLU A 122 4.19 15.52 15.09
CA GLU A 122 2.92 16.00 14.58
C GLU A 122 1.87 14.88 14.57
N PRO A 123 0.58 15.18 14.57
CA PRO A 123 -0.46 14.17 14.42
C PRO A 123 -0.36 13.49 13.05
N THR A 124 -0.52 12.18 13.00
CA THR A 124 -0.73 11.47 11.74
C THR A 124 -2.00 11.95 11.06
N ALA A 125 -2.03 11.95 9.73
CA ALA A 125 -3.14 12.51 8.99
C ALA A 125 -3.40 11.80 7.66
N ILE A 126 -4.65 11.80 7.23
CA ILE A 126 -4.98 11.74 5.81
C ILE A 126 -4.89 13.15 5.27
N ALA A 127 -4.14 13.36 4.19
CA ALA A 127 -3.91 14.69 3.64
C ALA A 127 -3.93 14.70 2.11
N GLU A 128 -4.16 15.89 1.56
CA GLU A 128 -3.87 16.24 0.18
C GLU A 128 -2.45 16.84 0.14
N LEU A 129 -1.56 16.28 -0.65
CA LEU A 129 -0.23 16.84 -0.87
C LEU A 129 -0.22 17.85 -2.02
N SER A 130 -1.01 17.60 -3.07
CA SER A 130 -1.03 18.40 -4.28
C SER A 130 -2.47 18.42 -4.85
N PRO A 131 -2.95 19.59 -5.37
CA PRO A 131 -2.24 20.87 -5.49
C PRO A 131 -2.27 21.76 -4.24
N ASN A 132 -3.13 21.51 -3.22
CA ASN A 132 -3.43 22.53 -2.20
C ASN A 132 -2.74 22.33 -0.84
N ARG A 133 -2.13 21.17 -0.58
CA ARG A 133 -1.56 20.82 0.73
C ARG A 133 -2.53 21.05 1.90
N ALA A 134 -3.46 20.12 2.09
CA ALA A 134 -4.50 20.23 3.09
C ALA A 134 -4.57 18.98 3.97
N THR A 135 -4.65 19.15 5.28
CA THR A 135 -5.02 18.09 6.21
C THR A 135 -6.52 17.81 6.10
N LEU A 136 -6.88 16.55 5.85
CA LEU A 136 -8.26 16.12 5.66
C LEU A 136 -8.84 15.46 6.91
N ALA A 137 -8.07 14.63 7.62
CA ALA A 137 -8.45 14.04 8.90
C ALA A 137 -7.23 13.68 9.75
N THR A 138 -7.33 13.85 11.07
CA THR A 138 -6.29 13.51 12.06
C THR A 138 -6.79 12.62 13.19
N SER A 139 -8.10 12.42 13.30
CA SER A 139 -8.69 11.70 14.44
C SER A 139 -9.94 10.92 14.04
N PHE A 140 -10.25 9.92 14.84
CA PHE A 140 -11.49 9.16 14.85
C PHE A 140 -12.01 9.08 16.29
N GLU A 141 -13.28 9.43 16.52
CA GLU A 141 -13.91 9.46 17.86
C GLU A 141 -13.07 10.23 18.90
N GLY A 142 -12.51 11.36 18.50
CA GLY A 142 -11.70 12.21 19.37
C GLY A 142 -10.30 11.67 19.70
N LYS A 143 -9.88 10.52 19.13
CA LYS A 143 -8.54 9.95 19.30
C LYS A 143 -7.71 10.14 18.03
N PRO A 144 -6.40 10.38 18.14
CA PRO A 144 -5.51 10.40 16.98
C PRO A 144 -5.61 9.12 16.15
N LEU A 145 -5.49 9.23 14.83
CA LEU A 145 -5.60 8.08 13.91
C LEU A 145 -4.55 6.99 14.16
N GLY A 146 -3.41 7.34 14.76
CA GLY A 146 -2.30 6.40 14.94
C GLY A 146 -1.48 6.24 13.64
N ARG A 147 -0.62 5.21 13.56
CA ARG A 147 0.22 4.99 12.39
C ARG A 147 -0.60 4.46 11.21
N LEU A 148 -0.91 5.34 10.30
CA LEU A 148 -1.60 5.03 9.05
C LEU A 148 -0.77 4.07 8.19
N ASN A 149 -1.44 3.20 7.44
CA ASN A 149 -0.76 2.23 6.58
C ASN A 149 -1.05 2.47 5.10
N ASP A 150 -2.25 2.19 4.63
CA ASP A 150 -2.60 2.27 3.21
C ASP A 150 -3.87 3.11 3.00
N LEU A 151 -4.08 3.62 1.79
CA LEU A 151 -5.29 4.35 1.42
C LEU A 151 -5.65 4.17 -0.05
N VAL A 152 -6.93 4.33 -0.36
CA VAL A 152 -7.46 4.41 -1.72
C VAL A 152 -8.58 5.45 -1.79
N ALA A 153 -8.55 6.29 -2.83
CA ALA A 153 -9.57 7.30 -3.06
C ALA A 153 -10.84 6.69 -3.67
N HIS A 154 -12.01 7.18 -3.25
CA HIS A 154 -13.32 6.81 -3.79
C HIS A 154 -13.93 7.97 -4.59
N ARG A 155 -14.70 7.67 -5.63
CA ARG A 155 -15.33 8.65 -6.53
C ARG A 155 -16.23 9.67 -5.83
N SER A 156 -16.76 9.36 -4.64
CA SER A 156 -17.53 10.32 -3.82
C SER A 156 -16.70 11.47 -3.27
N GLY A 157 -15.36 11.42 -3.43
CA GLY A 157 -14.40 12.34 -2.81
C GLY A 157 -13.96 11.90 -1.42
N GLY A 158 -14.45 10.76 -0.93
CA GLY A 158 -13.98 10.13 0.30
C GLY A 158 -12.72 9.27 0.09
N VAL A 159 -12.19 8.76 1.18
CA VAL A 159 -10.96 7.97 1.21
C VAL A 159 -11.15 6.76 2.13
N PHE A 160 -10.90 5.57 1.62
CA PHE A 160 -10.74 4.39 2.45
C PHE A 160 -9.28 4.29 2.89
N PHE A 161 -9.05 3.94 4.15
CA PHE A 161 -7.68 3.82 4.67
C PHE A 161 -7.58 2.79 5.79
N THR A 162 -6.35 2.39 6.11
CA THR A 162 -6.06 1.40 7.14
C THR A 162 -5.13 1.96 8.21
N VAL A 163 -5.40 1.57 9.45
CA VAL A 163 -4.59 1.85 10.64
C VAL A 163 -4.79 0.72 11.65
N GLY A 164 -4.28 -0.47 11.32
CA GLY A 164 -4.56 -1.69 12.08
C GLY A 164 -5.98 -2.24 11.90
N GLY A 165 -6.98 -1.36 11.71
CA GLY A 165 -8.34 -1.60 11.23
C GLY A 165 -8.55 -0.99 9.86
N ALA A 166 -9.79 -0.98 9.36
CA ALA A 166 -10.17 -0.33 8.12
C ALA A 166 -11.23 0.75 8.37
N PHE A 167 -11.10 1.88 7.69
CA PHE A 167 -11.89 3.08 7.91
C PHE A 167 -12.28 3.75 6.59
N PHE A 168 -13.33 4.55 6.64
CA PHE A 168 -13.76 5.43 5.56
C PHE A 168 -13.85 6.86 6.08
N MET A 169 -13.19 7.77 5.40
CA MET A 169 -13.38 9.22 5.56
C MET A 169 -14.24 9.72 4.42
N ASN A 170 -15.38 10.33 4.69
CA ASN A 170 -16.21 10.92 3.65
C ASN A 170 -15.65 12.26 3.15
N ALA A 171 -16.25 12.84 2.11
CA ALA A 171 -15.82 14.10 1.53
C ALA A 171 -15.88 15.32 2.49
N ALA A 172 -16.61 15.20 3.59
CA ALA A 172 -16.67 16.23 4.64
C ALA A 172 -15.62 16.01 5.75
N GLY A 173 -14.73 15.02 5.62
CA GLY A 173 -13.68 14.69 6.60
C GLY A 173 -14.17 13.85 7.80
N MET A 174 -15.42 13.40 7.80
CA MET A 174 -15.92 12.52 8.85
C MET A 174 -15.42 11.10 8.65
N VAL A 175 -14.85 10.52 9.71
CA VAL A 175 -14.27 9.17 9.70
C VAL A 175 -15.24 8.18 10.35
N ALA A 176 -15.40 7.01 9.74
CA ALA A 176 -16.15 5.89 10.25
C ALA A 176 -15.32 4.60 10.16
N SER A 177 -15.45 3.70 11.15
CA SER A 177 -14.86 2.36 11.10
C SER A 177 -15.69 1.42 10.22
N LEU A 178 -15.03 0.52 9.49
CA LEU A 178 -15.67 -0.55 8.72
C LEU A 178 -16.07 -1.75 9.60
N GLY A 179 -15.84 -1.68 10.87
CA GLY A 179 -16.24 -2.69 11.85
C GLY A 179 -15.04 -3.27 12.64
N PRO A 180 -15.35 -4.07 13.65
CA PRO A 180 -14.37 -4.68 14.52
C PRO A 180 -13.65 -5.86 13.85
N ASP A 181 -12.59 -6.35 14.49
CA ASP A 181 -11.88 -7.60 14.15
C ASP A 181 -11.31 -7.62 12.72
N ILE A 182 -10.87 -6.47 12.23
CA ILE A 182 -10.15 -6.33 10.97
C ILE A 182 -8.67 -6.08 11.30
N ARG A 183 -7.80 -6.93 10.76
CA ARG A 183 -6.33 -6.78 10.85
C ARG A 183 -5.80 -6.31 9.51
N ALA A 184 -6.15 -5.07 9.18
CA ALA A 184 -5.88 -4.49 7.87
C ALA A 184 -4.43 -4.03 7.74
N ASN A 185 -3.90 -4.22 6.53
CA ASN A 185 -2.71 -3.56 6.01
C ASN A 185 -3.08 -2.86 4.70
N GLY A 186 -3.20 -3.58 3.58
CA GLY A 186 -3.61 -3.03 2.29
C GLY A 186 -5.13 -2.87 2.13
N ILE A 187 -5.50 -1.90 1.30
CA ILE A 187 -6.89 -1.58 0.95
C ILE A 187 -6.99 -1.18 -0.54
N MET A 188 -8.03 -1.66 -1.24
CA MET A 188 -8.19 -1.42 -2.67
C MET A 188 -9.67 -1.49 -3.08
N LEU A 189 -10.06 -0.69 -4.06
CA LEU A 189 -11.38 -0.74 -4.68
C LEU A 189 -11.35 -1.54 -5.99
N SER A 190 -12.45 -2.22 -6.31
CA SER A 190 -12.70 -2.75 -7.66
C SER A 190 -12.71 -1.63 -8.72
N PRO A 191 -12.57 -1.94 -10.02
CA PRO A 191 -12.61 -0.93 -11.08
C PRO A 191 -13.90 -0.10 -11.10
N ASP A 192 -15.04 -0.70 -10.79
CA ASP A 192 -16.34 -0.04 -10.72
C ASP A 192 -16.62 0.64 -9.38
N GLU A 193 -15.69 0.50 -8.41
CA GLU A 193 -15.78 1.01 -7.03
C GLU A 193 -17.00 0.53 -6.24
N ARG A 194 -17.55 -0.63 -6.61
CA ARG A 194 -18.66 -1.26 -5.88
C ARG A 194 -18.21 -2.30 -4.88
N THR A 195 -16.95 -2.70 -4.93
CA THR A 195 -16.35 -3.63 -3.98
C THR A 195 -15.08 -3.04 -3.41
N LEU A 196 -14.97 -3.06 -2.10
CA LEU A 196 -13.75 -2.72 -1.37
C LEU A 196 -13.10 -4.03 -0.90
N TYR A 197 -11.82 -4.19 -1.20
CA TYR A 197 -10.98 -5.29 -0.73
C TYR A 197 -10.07 -4.79 0.39
N VAL A 198 -9.95 -5.58 1.45
CA VAL A 198 -9.11 -5.26 2.62
C VAL A 198 -8.33 -6.52 3.00
N THR A 199 -7.02 -6.41 3.17
CA THR A 199 -6.24 -7.51 3.74
C THR A 199 -6.66 -7.77 5.18
N ASN A 200 -6.69 -9.03 5.60
CA ASN A 200 -7.02 -9.43 6.96
C ASN A 200 -6.12 -10.61 7.40
N GLY A 201 -4.90 -10.29 7.78
CA GLY A 201 -3.89 -11.29 8.08
C GLY A 201 -3.57 -12.18 6.86
N ALA A 202 -3.80 -13.48 6.97
CA ALA A 202 -3.59 -14.45 5.90
C ALA A 202 -4.79 -14.59 4.93
N GLY A 203 -5.68 -13.62 4.91
CA GLY A 203 -6.86 -13.59 4.05
C GLY A 203 -7.23 -12.19 3.60
N LEU A 204 -8.33 -12.13 2.88
CA LEU A 204 -8.90 -10.92 2.31
C LEU A 204 -10.38 -10.84 2.67
N LEU A 205 -10.82 -9.65 3.05
CA LEU A 205 -12.24 -9.31 3.18
C LEU A 205 -12.69 -8.52 1.96
N ALA A 206 -13.97 -8.64 1.63
CA ALA A 206 -14.66 -7.76 0.71
C ALA A 206 -15.87 -7.11 1.36
N PHE A 207 -16.18 -5.90 0.92
CA PHE A 207 -17.36 -5.14 1.31
C PHE A 207 -18.05 -4.61 0.05
N ASP A 208 -19.37 -4.54 0.07
CA ASP A 208 -20.12 -3.80 -0.94
C ASP A 208 -20.02 -2.31 -0.62
N VAL A 209 -19.84 -1.48 -1.65
CA VAL A 209 -19.65 -0.02 -1.52
C VAL A 209 -20.77 0.69 -2.26
N ALA A 210 -21.52 1.53 -1.55
CA ALA A 210 -22.54 2.39 -2.13
C ALA A 210 -21.90 3.62 -2.82
N ALA A 211 -22.70 4.36 -3.59
CA ALA A 211 -22.22 5.53 -4.34
C ALA A 211 -21.64 6.65 -3.48
N ASP A 212 -22.06 6.76 -2.23
CA ASP A 212 -21.57 7.71 -1.22
C ASP A 212 -20.34 7.18 -0.44
N GLY A 213 -19.95 5.94 -0.66
CA GLY A 213 -18.82 5.28 0.01
C GLY A 213 -19.23 4.48 1.26
N VAL A 214 -20.51 4.46 1.65
CA VAL A 214 -20.96 3.62 2.76
C VAL A 214 -20.79 2.15 2.42
N THR A 215 -20.24 1.38 3.36
CA THR A 215 -19.95 -0.06 3.17
C THR A 215 -20.98 -0.94 3.84
N SER A 216 -21.24 -2.10 3.23
CA SER A 216 -22.10 -3.15 3.75
C SER A 216 -21.61 -4.54 3.29
N GLY A 217 -22.33 -5.61 3.60
CA GLY A 217 -22.06 -6.92 3.01
C GLY A 217 -20.67 -7.49 3.28
N ARG A 218 -20.07 -7.21 4.46
CA ARG A 218 -18.76 -7.77 4.85
C ARG A 218 -18.74 -9.27 4.68
N ARG A 219 -17.74 -9.80 3.97
CA ARG A 219 -17.55 -11.22 3.71
C ARG A 219 -16.07 -11.58 3.57
N GLU A 220 -15.73 -12.83 3.82
CA GLU A 220 -14.44 -13.38 3.37
C GLU A 220 -14.41 -13.39 1.84
N PHE A 221 -13.35 -12.82 1.24
CA PHE A 221 -13.18 -12.81 -0.20
C PHE A 221 -12.29 -13.97 -0.66
N ALA A 222 -11.13 -14.11 -0.03
CA ALA A 222 -10.18 -15.18 -0.35
C ALA A 222 -9.22 -15.41 0.82
N LYS A 223 -8.57 -16.58 0.83
CA LYS A 223 -7.39 -16.88 1.64
C LYS A 223 -6.15 -16.73 0.77
N LEU A 224 -4.98 -16.58 1.40
CA LEU A 224 -3.70 -16.52 0.73
C LEU A 224 -3.07 -17.93 0.65
N PRO A 225 -3.36 -18.73 -0.40
CA PRO A 225 -2.97 -20.16 -0.42
C PRO A 225 -1.46 -20.37 -0.52
N ALA A 226 -0.71 -19.41 -1.08
CA ALA A 226 0.74 -19.47 -1.09
C ALA A 226 1.38 -19.07 0.24
N GLY A 227 0.57 -18.78 1.27
CA GLY A 227 1.01 -18.39 2.61
C GLY A 227 1.35 -16.91 2.75
N GLY A 228 1.81 -16.55 3.94
CA GLY A 228 2.12 -15.18 4.33
C GLY A 228 0.92 -14.38 4.78
N THR A 229 1.15 -13.11 5.05
CA THR A 229 0.12 -12.10 5.35
C THR A 229 0.02 -11.12 4.18
N GLY A 230 -1.20 -10.68 3.87
CA GLY A 230 -1.44 -9.68 2.82
C GLY A 230 -0.93 -8.30 3.25
N ASP A 231 -0.25 -7.62 2.32
CA ASP A 231 0.23 -6.24 2.50
C ASP A 231 -0.38 -5.34 1.42
N GLY A 232 0.36 -4.80 0.47
CA GLY A 232 -0.15 -3.93 -0.57
C GLY A 232 -1.09 -4.62 -1.57
N LEU A 233 -2.03 -3.87 -2.12
CA LEU A 233 -3.02 -4.33 -3.10
C LEU A 233 -2.97 -3.51 -4.38
N ALA A 234 -3.21 -4.16 -5.52
CA ALA A 234 -3.48 -3.52 -6.80
C ALA A 234 -4.60 -4.25 -7.55
N VAL A 235 -5.24 -3.58 -8.50
CA VAL A 235 -6.30 -4.15 -9.34
C VAL A 235 -6.01 -3.90 -10.81
N ASP A 236 -6.33 -4.87 -11.68
CA ASP A 236 -6.23 -4.68 -13.12
C ASP A 236 -7.59 -4.33 -13.76
N ALA A 237 -7.56 -4.07 -15.07
CA ALA A 237 -8.74 -3.67 -15.83
C ALA A 237 -9.81 -4.76 -15.90
N MET A 238 -9.47 -6.02 -15.64
CA MET A 238 -10.39 -7.15 -15.58
C MET A 238 -10.94 -7.40 -14.16
N GLY A 239 -10.57 -6.54 -13.19
CA GLY A 239 -10.96 -6.68 -11.80
C GLY A 239 -10.18 -7.75 -11.02
N ARG A 240 -9.09 -8.29 -11.59
CA ARG A 240 -8.23 -9.24 -10.88
C ARG A 240 -7.44 -8.49 -9.80
N LEU A 241 -7.36 -9.08 -8.61
CA LEU A 241 -6.69 -8.51 -7.46
C LEU A 241 -5.28 -9.09 -7.32
N TYR A 242 -4.31 -8.22 -7.08
CA TYR A 242 -2.91 -8.53 -6.86
C TYR A 242 -2.56 -8.19 -5.42
N VAL A 243 -2.07 -9.17 -4.66
CA VAL A 243 -1.83 -9.06 -3.22
C VAL A 243 -0.37 -9.36 -2.94
N THR A 244 0.38 -8.40 -2.42
CA THR A 244 1.75 -8.69 -1.94
C THR A 244 1.70 -9.53 -0.67
N SER A 245 2.62 -10.46 -0.58
CA SER A 245 2.85 -11.34 0.57
C SER A 245 4.31 -11.77 0.59
N GLN A 246 4.76 -12.47 1.64
CA GLN A 246 6.17 -12.87 1.76
C GLN A 246 6.69 -13.71 0.58
N PRO A 247 5.93 -14.69 0.02
CA PRO A 247 6.40 -15.46 -1.13
C PRO A 247 6.40 -14.67 -2.45
N GLY A 248 5.58 -13.61 -2.56
CA GLY A 248 5.43 -12.84 -3.78
C GLY A 248 4.07 -12.17 -3.92
N VAL A 249 3.64 -11.90 -5.16
CA VAL A 249 2.33 -11.34 -5.48
C VAL A 249 1.36 -12.48 -5.81
N GLN A 250 0.35 -12.66 -4.98
CA GLN A 250 -0.73 -13.62 -5.21
C GLN A 250 -1.83 -12.96 -6.04
N VAL A 251 -2.30 -13.63 -7.08
CA VAL A 251 -3.28 -13.10 -8.03
C VAL A 251 -4.59 -13.84 -7.90
N PHE A 252 -5.69 -13.09 -7.81
CA PHE A 252 -7.04 -13.59 -7.70
C PHE A 252 -7.92 -13.03 -8.81
N ALA A 253 -8.85 -13.84 -9.30
CA ALA A 253 -9.91 -13.36 -10.17
C ALA A 253 -10.89 -12.44 -9.41
N ALA A 254 -11.74 -11.71 -10.11
CA ALA A 254 -12.71 -10.80 -9.52
C ALA A 254 -13.73 -11.49 -8.58
N ASP A 255 -13.93 -12.79 -8.74
CA ASP A 255 -14.79 -13.63 -7.90
C ASP A 255 -14.06 -14.28 -6.70
N GLY A 256 -12.74 -14.01 -6.55
CA GLY A 256 -11.91 -14.54 -5.47
C GLY A 256 -11.19 -15.85 -5.81
N ALA A 257 -11.37 -16.41 -7.00
CA ALA A 257 -10.64 -17.61 -7.42
C ALA A 257 -9.13 -17.32 -7.51
N TYR A 258 -8.31 -18.17 -6.90
CA TYR A 258 -6.86 -18.04 -6.95
C TYR A 258 -6.33 -18.41 -8.36
N LEU A 259 -5.57 -17.49 -8.97
CA LEU A 259 -5.01 -17.68 -10.31
C LEU A 259 -3.53 -18.11 -10.28
N GLY A 260 -2.80 -17.74 -9.24
CA GLY A 260 -1.39 -18.12 -9.12
C GLY A 260 -0.55 -17.15 -8.31
N LEU A 261 0.73 -17.48 -8.20
CA LEU A 261 1.77 -16.70 -7.53
C LEU A 261 2.76 -16.15 -8.56
N ILE A 262 3.04 -14.87 -8.50
CA ILE A 262 4.21 -14.25 -9.14
C ILE A 262 5.28 -14.11 -8.06
N PRO A 263 6.28 -15.02 -8.01
CA PRO A 263 7.33 -14.96 -7.00
C PRO A 263 8.15 -13.68 -7.17
N THR A 264 8.62 -13.09 -6.06
CA THR A 264 9.33 -11.80 -6.08
C THR A 264 10.76 -11.95 -5.58
N PRO A 265 11.72 -11.15 -6.11
CA PRO A 265 13.12 -11.22 -5.69
C PRO A 265 13.36 -10.89 -4.21
N ARG A 266 12.46 -10.14 -3.58
CA ARG A 266 12.44 -9.81 -2.15
C ARG A 266 11.02 -9.89 -1.62
N ASN A 267 10.85 -9.93 -0.31
CA ASN A 267 9.53 -9.83 0.30
C ASN A 267 8.88 -8.50 -0.13
N ALA A 268 7.78 -8.61 -0.87
CA ALA A 268 7.09 -7.46 -1.42
C ALA A 268 6.12 -6.86 -0.39
N ILE A 269 6.12 -5.53 -0.27
CA ILE A 269 5.26 -4.79 0.66
C ILE A 269 4.25 -3.90 -0.06
N SER A 270 4.57 -3.41 -1.25
CA SER A 270 3.70 -2.52 -2.02
C SER A 270 3.66 -2.97 -3.48
N VAL A 271 2.57 -2.69 -4.19
CA VAL A 271 2.36 -3.08 -5.59
C VAL A 271 1.50 -2.07 -6.32
N ALA A 272 1.86 -1.74 -7.56
CA ALA A 272 1.05 -0.91 -8.44
C ALA A 272 1.29 -1.25 -9.91
N PHE A 273 0.30 -0.99 -10.75
CA PHE A 273 0.46 -0.95 -12.20
C PHE A 273 0.80 0.46 -12.66
N ALA A 274 1.86 0.60 -13.46
CA ALA A 274 2.24 1.85 -14.10
C ALA A 274 2.87 1.57 -15.48
N GLY A 275 3.59 2.54 -16.03
CA GLY A 275 4.18 2.45 -17.37
C GLY A 275 3.17 2.64 -18.49
N PRO A 276 3.60 2.59 -19.75
CA PRO A 276 2.75 2.72 -20.92
C PRO A 276 1.60 1.73 -20.91
N GLY A 277 0.36 2.23 -20.99
CA GLY A 277 -0.86 1.41 -20.94
C GLY A 277 -1.05 0.66 -19.61
N LYS A 278 -0.34 1.03 -18.54
CA LYS A 278 -0.32 0.35 -17.25
C LYS A 278 -0.02 -1.16 -17.38
N ARG A 279 0.89 -1.54 -18.27
CA ARG A 279 1.29 -2.94 -18.50
C ARG A 279 2.59 -3.33 -17.80
N THR A 280 3.00 -2.55 -16.81
CA THR A 280 4.15 -2.87 -15.96
C THR A 280 3.69 -2.96 -14.52
N LEU A 281 3.92 -4.11 -13.90
CA LEU A 281 3.71 -4.29 -12.47
C LEU A 281 4.97 -3.87 -11.71
N TYR A 282 4.84 -2.93 -10.80
CA TYR A 282 5.89 -2.51 -9.90
C TYR A 282 5.63 -3.07 -8.50
N ILE A 283 6.69 -3.46 -7.83
CA ILE A 283 6.66 -3.83 -6.40
C ILE A 283 7.76 -3.11 -5.63
N VAL A 284 7.52 -2.89 -4.35
CA VAL A 284 8.57 -2.55 -3.38
C VAL A 284 8.97 -3.82 -2.66
N GLY A 285 10.23 -4.20 -2.80
CA GLY A 285 10.85 -5.29 -2.06
C GLY A 285 11.66 -4.78 -0.88
N SER A 286 11.58 -5.46 0.26
CA SER A 286 12.31 -5.11 1.47
C SER A 286 13.79 -5.48 1.37
N GLY A 287 14.67 -4.49 1.51
CA GLY A 287 16.13 -4.63 1.41
C GLY A 287 16.72 -4.01 0.15
N ALA A 288 18.00 -3.77 0.16
CA ALA A 288 18.81 -3.25 -0.96
C ALA A 288 20.24 -3.78 -0.86
N LEU A 289 20.98 -3.73 -1.96
CA LEU A 289 22.41 -4.05 -2.00
C LEU A 289 23.23 -2.77 -1.77
N GLY A 290 24.30 -2.88 -1.00
CA GLY A 290 25.33 -1.87 -0.91
C GLY A 290 26.16 -1.76 -2.19
N ALA A 291 27.07 -0.78 -2.23
CA ALA A 291 28.00 -0.62 -3.36
C ALA A 291 28.96 -1.80 -3.54
N ASP A 292 29.19 -2.55 -2.49
CA ASP A 292 30.00 -3.78 -2.45
C ASP A 292 29.22 -5.03 -2.93
N GLY A 293 27.95 -4.87 -3.31
CA GLY A 293 27.07 -5.96 -3.73
C GLY A 293 26.53 -6.83 -2.59
N GLN A 294 26.83 -6.49 -1.33
CA GLN A 294 26.31 -7.19 -0.17
C GLN A 294 24.96 -6.57 0.27
N GLU A 295 24.17 -7.34 1.03
CA GLU A 295 22.94 -6.81 1.63
C GLU A 295 23.26 -5.63 2.54
N PHE A 296 22.58 -4.51 2.31
CA PHE A 296 22.76 -3.32 3.13
C PHE A 296 22.24 -3.57 4.55
N ALA A 297 23.16 -3.47 5.52
CA ALA A 297 22.82 -3.62 6.92
C ALA A 297 22.07 -2.38 7.42
N THR A 298 20.82 -2.56 7.88
CA THR A 298 20.07 -1.49 8.54
C THR A 298 20.75 -1.10 9.86
N PRO A 299 21.09 0.18 10.10
CA PRO A 299 21.60 0.63 11.38
C PRO A 299 20.68 0.25 12.53
N ALA A 300 21.27 0.00 13.71
CA ALA A 300 20.48 -0.34 14.90
C ALA A 300 19.44 0.73 15.22
N GLY A 301 18.22 0.32 15.52
CA GLY A 301 17.09 1.21 15.81
C GLY A 301 16.38 1.82 14.61
N VAL A 302 16.94 1.64 13.40
CA VAL A 302 16.30 2.09 12.15
C VAL A 302 15.39 1.00 11.60
N ARG A 303 14.18 1.35 11.19
CA ARG A 303 13.20 0.43 10.59
C ARG A 303 12.80 0.90 9.20
N ASN A 304 12.20 0.00 8.41
CA ASN A 304 11.61 0.31 7.11
C ASN A 304 12.51 1.08 6.13
N ASN A 305 13.81 1.09 6.33
CA ASN A 305 14.73 1.61 5.35
C ASN A 305 15.18 0.49 4.41
N THR A 306 16.01 0.82 3.45
CA THR A 306 16.53 -0.10 2.43
C THR A 306 15.43 -0.81 1.65
N LYS A 307 15.08 -0.24 0.52
CA LYS A 307 14.08 -0.78 -0.39
C LYS A 307 14.62 -0.89 -1.80
N THR A 308 14.05 -1.83 -2.52
CA THR A 308 14.27 -2.00 -3.95
C THR A 308 12.94 -1.98 -4.67
N ILE A 309 12.78 -1.15 -5.68
CA ILE A 309 11.63 -1.19 -6.59
C ILE A 309 12.00 -2.06 -7.77
N TYR A 310 11.20 -3.10 -7.99
CA TYR A 310 11.28 -3.97 -9.15
C TYR A 310 10.12 -3.71 -10.08
N LYS A 311 10.32 -3.98 -11.39
CA LYS A 311 9.29 -3.92 -12.41
C LYS A 311 9.24 -5.20 -13.22
N LEU A 312 8.04 -5.59 -13.64
CA LEU A 312 7.75 -6.79 -14.42
C LEU A 312 6.80 -6.46 -15.56
N PRO A 313 7.12 -6.79 -16.82
CA PRO A 313 6.17 -6.64 -17.93
C PRO A 313 5.01 -7.63 -17.78
N MET A 314 3.79 -7.14 -18.02
CA MET A 314 2.55 -7.89 -17.80
C MET A 314 1.75 -8.04 -19.10
N LEU A 315 1.04 -9.16 -19.24
CA LEU A 315 -0.03 -9.32 -20.24
C LEU A 315 -1.27 -8.55 -19.78
N ALA A 316 -1.53 -8.52 -18.49
CA ALA A 316 -2.57 -7.71 -17.88
C ALA A 316 -2.26 -6.22 -17.97
N ALA A 317 -3.30 -5.40 -18.07
CA ALA A 317 -3.20 -3.95 -17.91
C ALA A 317 -3.87 -3.55 -16.58
N GLY A 318 -3.21 -2.72 -15.78
CA GLY A 318 -3.80 -2.13 -14.60
C GLY A 318 -5.02 -1.27 -14.92
N PHE A 319 -5.89 -1.07 -13.95
CA PHE A 319 -7.06 -0.22 -14.12
C PHE A 319 -6.66 1.23 -14.40
N ALA A 320 -7.17 1.81 -15.48
CA ALA A 320 -6.79 3.15 -15.94
C ALA A 320 -7.47 4.29 -15.17
N GLY A 321 -8.60 4.01 -14.51
CA GLY A 321 -9.45 5.02 -13.87
C GLY A 321 -8.88 5.63 -12.58
N ARG A 322 -7.81 5.05 -12.01
CA ARG A 322 -7.13 5.52 -10.79
C ARG A 322 -5.63 5.38 -10.90
N GLY A 323 -4.90 6.12 -10.08
CA GLY A 323 -3.45 5.97 -9.94
C GLY A 323 -3.04 4.64 -9.30
N LYS A 324 -3.83 4.17 -8.34
CA LYS A 324 -3.58 2.93 -7.59
C LYS A 324 -4.48 1.80 -8.02
#